data_0f49adcbe1537750e7de9c2dc7975368
#
_entry.id   0f49adcbe1537750e7de9c2dc7975368
#
_cell.length_a   1.000
_cell.length_b   1.000
_cell.length_c   1.000
_cell.angle_alpha   90.00
_cell.angle_beta   90.00
_cell.angle_gamma   90.00
#
_symmetry.space_group_name_H-M   'P 1'
#
loop_
_entity.id
_entity.type
_entity.pdbx_description
1 polymer ?
#
loop_
_entity_poly.entity_id
_entity_poly.type
_entity_poly.pdbx_seq_one_letter_code
_entity_poly.pdbx_strand_id
1 'polypeptide(L)'
;EATEGEIMNLPELKVGEKSSEFLHIVHAATKMAFHFKTIKVTSVLERNWEISKRIMSQNLHKVKHWQILNEDYKNAPDLEATWFIDPPYKGNAGLGYKYSSKLIDYDELANWALKRKGEVIFCEGKEGDYLPFRPLVDLKGVAGKVNKELIYYKTAENAIKKQATLFENVYV
;
A
#
# COMPACT_ATOMS: atom_id res chain seq x y z
N GLU A 1 16.43 6.94 -13.40
CA GLU A 1 15.96 7.44 -12.09
C GLU A 1 15.26 8.79 -12.30
N ALA A 2 14.09 8.99 -11.68
CA ALA A 2 13.38 10.27 -11.76
C ALA A 2 14.17 11.38 -11.06
N THR A 3 14.14 12.57 -11.63
CA THR A 3 14.74 13.77 -11.05
C THR A 3 13.68 14.76 -10.59
N GLU A 4 14.04 15.66 -9.70
CA GLU A 4 13.15 16.74 -9.25
C GLU A 4 12.65 17.60 -10.42
N GLY A 5 13.53 17.86 -11.38
CA GLY A 5 13.18 18.62 -12.59
C GLY A 5 12.16 17.88 -13.47
N GLU A 6 12.30 16.57 -13.64
CA GLU A 6 11.33 15.78 -14.39
C GLU A 6 9.94 15.78 -13.74
N ILE A 7 9.87 15.70 -12.41
CA ILE A 7 8.59 15.81 -11.69
C ILE A 7 7.95 17.18 -11.90
N MET A 8 8.73 18.25 -11.80
CA MET A 8 8.20 19.61 -11.97
C MET A 8 7.78 19.90 -13.42
N ASN A 9 8.40 19.22 -14.39
CA ASN A 9 8.08 19.33 -15.82
C ASN A 9 6.97 18.37 -16.25
N LEU A 10 6.34 17.61 -15.34
CA LEU A 10 5.15 16.81 -15.68
C LEU A 10 4.05 17.72 -16.25
N PRO A 11 3.24 17.22 -17.20
CA PRO A 11 2.22 18.01 -17.86
C PRO A 11 1.31 18.74 -16.89
N GLU A 12 0.92 19.95 -17.23
CA GLU A 12 -0.11 20.69 -16.52
C GLU A 12 -1.48 20.02 -16.73
N LEU A 13 -2.31 20.07 -15.69
CA LEU A 13 -3.73 19.71 -15.81
C LEU A 13 -4.52 20.99 -16.09
N LYS A 14 -5.30 21.00 -17.17
CA LYS A 14 -6.18 22.14 -17.49
C LYS A 14 -7.64 21.79 -17.28
N VAL A 15 -8.37 22.66 -16.61
CA VAL A 15 -9.81 22.48 -16.35
C VAL A 15 -10.57 22.18 -17.64
N GLY A 16 -11.36 21.11 -17.61
CA GLY A 16 -12.17 20.69 -18.74
C GLY A 16 -11.50 19.67 -19.66
N GLU A 17 -10.18 19.50 -19.61
CA GLU A 17 -9.47 18.47 -20.37
C GLU A 17 -9.62 17.09 -19.72
N LYS A 18 -9.40 16.04 -20.52
CA LYS A 18 -9.31 14.66 -20.00
C LYS A 18 -7.87 14.39 -19.58
N SER A 19 -7.67 13.95 -18.34
CA SER A 19 -6.35 13.58 -17.89
C SER A 19 -5.93 12.20 -18.42
N SER A 20 -4.62 11.98 -18.58
CA SER A 20 -4.07 10.67 -18.90
C SER A 20 -4.19 9.70 -17.71
N GLU A 21 -4.13 8.41 -17.97
CA GLU A 21 -4.18 7.36 -16.94
C GLU A 21 -3.13 7.55 -15.83
N PHE A 22 -1.94 8.03 -16.18
CA PHE A 22 -0.87 8.34 -15.23
C PHE A 22 -1.27 9.47 -14.26
N LEU A 23 -1.87 10.53 -14.78
CA LEU A 23 -2.32 11.67 -13.97
C LEU A 23 -3.48 11.26 -13.04
N HIS A 24 -4.26 10.26 -13.43
CA HIS A 24 -5.27 9.66 -12.55
C HIS A 24 -4.68 8.96 -11.35
N ILE A 25 -3.61 8.18 -11.55
CA ILE A 25 -2.94 7.44 -10.46
C ILE A 25 -2.39 8.41 -9.42
N VAL A 26 -1.70 9.46 -9.87
CA VAL A 26 -1.13 10.46 -8.97
C VAL A 26 -2.23 11.26 -8.25
N HIS A 27 -3.34 11.51 -8.90
CA HIS A 27 -4.48 12.18 -8.28
C HIS A 27 -5.21 11.26 -7.29
N ALA A 28 -5.40 9.99 -7.61
CA ALA A 28 -6.00 9.01 -6.73
C ALA A 28 -5.18 8.80 -5.44
N ALA A 29 -3.85 8.90 -5.51
CA ALA A 29 -2.99 8.87 -4.34
C ALA A 29 -3.23 10.04 -3.37
N THR A 30 -3.83 11.12 -3.84
CA THR A 30 -4.11 12.29 -2.99
C THR A 30 -5.55 12.39 -2.48
N LYS A 31 -6.54 11.88 -3.14
CA LYS A 31 -7.94 11.71 -2.66
C LYS A 31 -8.84 11.05 -3.71
N MET A 32 -9.15 9.80 -3.50
CA MET A 32 -10.43 9.16 -3.84
C MET A 32 -10.73 8.71 -5.27
N ALA A 33 -11.25 7.51 -5.24
CA ALA A 33 -12.14 6.82 -6.18
C ALA A 33 -11.51 6.29 -7.46
N PHE A 34 -11.16 5.09 -7.32
CA PHE A 34 -10.80 4.11 -8.32
C PHE A 34 -11.91 3.88 -9.37
N HIS A 35 -12.04 4.76 -10.31
CA HIS A 35 -12.72 4.46 -11.55
C HIS A 35 -11.78 4.80 -12.70
N PHE A 36 -11.24 3.78 -13.34
CA PHE A 36 -10.34 3.83 -14.50
C PHE A 36 -10.99 4.44 -15.76
N LYS A 37 -11.78 5.48 -15.59
CA LYS A 37 -12.31 6.26 -16.72
C LYS A 37 -11.64 7.61 -16.71
N THR A 38 -11.30 8.10 -17.89
CA THR A 38 -10.79 9.47 -18.06
C THR A 38 -11.61 10.45 -17.23
N ILE A 39 -11.01 11.07 -16.24
CA ILE A 39 -11.66 12.07 -15.40
C ILE A 39 -11.50 13.41 -16.07
N LYS A 40 -12.56 14.16 -16.14
CA LYS A 40 -12.52 15.55 -16.55
C LYS A 40 -11.84 16.36 -15.44
N VAL A 41 -10.81 17.10 -15.79
CA VAL A 41 -10.07 17.92 -14.85
C VAL A 41 -10.97 19.03 -14.32
N THR A 42 -11.04 19.15 -13.00
CA THR A 42 -11.73 20.23 -12.29
C THR A 42 -10.71 21.23 -11.74
N SER A 43 -11.16 22.41 -11.35
CA SER A 43 -10.28 23.43 -10.73
C SER A 43 -9.63 22.94 -9.43
N VAL A 44 -10.28 22.05 -8.72
CA VAL A 44 -9.70 21.38 -7.52
C VAL A 44 -8.57 20.45 -7.91
N LEU A 45 -8.74 19.68 -9.00
CA LEU A 45 -7.71 18.78 -9.51
C LEU A 45 -6.48 19.54 -9.99
N GLU A 46 -6.68 20.59 -10.80
CA GLU A 46 -5.62 21.44 -11.31
C GLU A 46 -4.78 22.02 -10.16
N ARG A 47 -5.41 22.62 -9.17
CA ARG A 47 -4.71 23.18 -8.00
C ARG A 47 -3.97 22.10 -7.18
N ASN A 48 -4.62 20.97 -6.92
CA ASN A 48 -4.02 19.89 -6.15
C ASN A 48 -2.85 19.23 -6.90
N TRP A 49 -2.88 19.21 -8.23
CA TRP A 49 -1.80 18.69 -9.05
C TRP A 49 -0.50 19.48 -8.87
N GLU A 50 -0.57 20.80 -8.89
CA GLU A 50 0.61 21.66 -8.65
C GLU A 50 1.19 21.45 -7.23
N ILE A 51 0.31 21.32 -6.24
CA ILE A 51 0.74 21.01 -4.88
C ILE A 51 1.40 19.62 -4.83
N SER A 52 0.82 18.64 -5.51
CA SER A 52 1.34 17.27 -5.54
C SER A 52 2.70 17.19 -6.22
N LYS A 53 2.90 17.87 -7.36
CA LYS A 53 4.22 17.93 -8.01
C LYS A 53 5.27 18.48 -7.07
N ARG A 54 4.97 19.57 -6.37
CA ARG A 54 5.90 20.18 -5.39
C ARG A 54 6.22 19.22 -4.24
N ILE A 55 5.21 18.57 -3.65
CA ILE A 55 5.43 17.61 -2.57
C ILE A 55 6.26 16.42 -3.03
N MET A 56 5.97 15.87 -4.21
CA MET A 56 6.74 14.77 -4.78
C MET A 56 8.18 15.16 -5.03
N SER A 57 8.42 16.30 -5.67
CA SER A 57 9.76 16.83 -5.94
C SER A 57 10.57 17.00 -4.64
N GLN A 58 10.01 17.66 -3.65
CA GLN A 58 10.66 17.89 -2.35
C GLN A 58 10.97 16.60 -1.56
N ASN A 59 10.20 15.54 -1.79
CA ASN A 59 10.35 14.28 -1.06
C ASN A 59 11.00 13.14 -1.89
N LEU A 60 11.36 13.42 -3.14
CA LEU A 60 11.95 12.42 -4.03
C LEU A 60 13.19 11.77 -3.42
N HIS A 61 14.04 12.56 -2.75
CA HIS A 61 15.26 12.07 -2.10
C HIS A 61 15.00 10.97 -1.06
N LYS A 62 13.80 10.94 -0.45
CA LYS A 62 13.41 9.93 0.55
C LYS A 62 13.11 8.57 -0.07
N VAL A 63 12.71 8.53 -1.33
CA VAL A 63 12.22 7.32 -2.01
C VAL A 63 13.02 6.93 -3.25
N LYS A 64 13.94 7.79 -3.72
CA LYS A 64 14.73 7.52 -4.94
C LYS A 64 15.57 6.24 -4.90
N HIS A 65 15.87 5.74 -3.70
CA HIS A 65 16.59 4.49 -3.49
C HIS A 65 15.67 3.26 -3.50
N TRP A 66 14.35 3.44 -3.55
CA TRP A 66 13.42 2.33 -3.60
C TRP A 66 13.50 1.64 -4.97
N GLN A 67 13.37 0.32 -4.92
CA GLN A 67 13.18 -0.49 -6.13
C GLN A 67 11.70 -0.81 -6.27
N ILE A 68 11.15 -0.49 -7.44
CA ILE A 68 9.76 -0.80 -7.77
C ILE A 68 9.78 -1.95 -8.76
N LEU A 69 9.21 -3.09 -8.35
CA LEU A 69 9.06 -4.26 -9.20
C LEU A 69 7.59 -4.37 -9.62
N ASN A 70 7.35 -4.46 -10.93
CA ASN A 70 6.01 -4.72 -11.47
C ASN A 70 5.90 -6.20 -11.83
N GLU A 71 5.90 -7.05 -10.81
CA GLU A 71 5.95 -8.50 -10.94
C GLU A 71 4.95 -9.17 -10.00
N ASP A 72 4.76 -10.47 -10.18
CA ASP A 72 4.03 -11.30 -9.21
C ASP A 72 4.83 -11.36 -7.90
N TYR A 73 4.12 -11.28 -6.77
CA TYR A 73 4.72 -11.33 -5.43
C TYR A 73 5.59 -12.59 -5.21
N LYS A 74 5.30 -13.67 -5.93
CA LYS A 74 6.06 -14.93 -5.88
C LYS A 74 7.51 -14.75 -6.35
N ASN A 75 7.76 -13.76 -7.20
CA ASN A 75 9.09 -13.43 -7.71
C ASN A 75 9.87 -12.48 -6.79
N ALA A 76 9.28 -12.05 -5.68
CA ALA A 76 9.97 -11.19 -4.73
C ALA A 76 11.21 -11.91 -4.17
N PRO A 77 12.36 -11.22 -4.03
CA PRO A 77 13.61 -11.82 -3.55
C PRO A 77 13.43 -12.39 -2.13
N ASP A 78 14.09 -13.55 -1.85
CA ASP A 78 14.07 -14.16 -0.52
C ASP A 78 15.07 -13.47 0.40
N LEU A 79 14.67 -12.35 0.95
CA LEU A 79 15.48 -11.53 1.86
C LEU A 79 14.95 -11.62 3.29
N GLU A 80 15.83 -11.41 4.27
CA GLU A 80 15.42 -11.12 5.63
C GLU A 80 15.05 -9.64 5.73
N ALA A 81 13.75 -9.35 5.90
CA ALA A 81 13.23 -7.99 5.85
C ALA A 81 11.93 -7.86 6.67
N THR A 82 11.45 -6.64 6.84
CA THR A 82 10.06 -6.40 7.22
C THR A 82 9.20 -6.43 5.96
N TRP A 83 8.33 -7.42 5.86
CA TRP A 83 7.41 -7.63 4.77
C TRP A 83 6.07 -6.98 5.09
N PHE A 84 5.73 -5.92 4.38
CA PHE A 84 4.40 -5.32 4.46
C PHE A 84 3.55 -5.79 3.28
N ILE A 85 2.48 -6.54 3.57
CA ILE A 85 1.66 -7.23 2.58
C ILE A 85 0.25 -6.67 2.65
N ASP A 86 -0.18 -6.00 1.60
CA ASP A 86 -1.47 -5.30 1.49
C ASP A 86 -2.14 -5.65 0.15
N PRO A 87 -2.70 -6.87 0.02
CA PRO A 87 -3.35 -7.30 -1.21
C PRO A 87 -4.73 -6.68 -1.36
N PRO A 88 -5.36 -6.79 -2.53
CA PRO A 88 -6.80 -6.59 -2.64
C PRO A 88 -7.53 -7.47 -1.62
N TYR A 89 -8.24 -6.87 -0.67
CA TYR A 89 -8.87 -7.58 0.45
C TYR A 89 -9.86 -8.64 -0.02
N LYS A 90 -9.93 -9.77 0.69
CA LYS A 90 -10.85 -10.86 0.40
C LYS A 90 -12.30 -10.35 0.37
N GLY A 91 -13.11 -10.92 -0.51
CA GLY A 91 -14.51 -10.58 -0.65
C GLY A 91 -14.78 -9.28 -1.40
N ASN A 92 -15.86 -8.60 -1.01
CA ASN A 92 -16.39 -7.45 -1.76
C ASN A 92 -15.45 -6.24 -1.79
N ALA A 93 -14.63 -6.04 -0.76
CA ALA A 93 -13.72 -4.91 -0.68
C ALA A 93 -12.66 -4.93 -1.80
N GLY A 94 -12.20 -6.12 -2.18
CA GLY A 94 -11.18 -6.29 -3.21
C GLY A 94 -11.68 -6.40 -4.65
N LEU A 95 -13.01 -6.42 -4.87
CA LEU A 95 -13.57 -6.60 -6.21
C LEU A 95 -13.33 -5.41 -7.15
N GLY A 96 -13.15 -4.22 -6.60
CA GLY A 96 -12.98 -2.98 -7.39
C GLY A 96 -11.57 -2.78 -7.97
N TYR A 97 -10.60 -3.59 -7.60
CA TYR A 97 -9.24 -3.47 -8.10
C TYR A 97 -9.08 -4.11 -9.48
N LYS A 98 -8.13 -3.61 -10.26
CA LYS A 98 -7.76 -4.19 -11.57
C LYS A 98 -7.38 -5.68 -11.43
N TYR A 99 -6.59 -5.98 -10.42
CA TYR A 99 -6.30 -7.34 -9.97
C TYR A 99 -7.26 -7.66 -8.84
N SER A 100 -8.46 -8.08 -9.21
CA SER A 100 -9.57 -8.34 -8.29
C SER A 100 -9.24 -9.43 -7.29
N SER A 101 -9.84 -9.35 -6.11
CA SER A 101 -9.78 -10.40 -5.09
C SER A 101 -10.16 -11.80 -5.59
N LYS A 102 -10.93 -11.90 -6.68
CA LYS A 102 -11.28 -13.17 -7.33
C LYS A 102 -10.10 -13.87 -8.01
N LEU A 103 -9.03 -13.14 -8.29
CA LEU A 103 -7.84 -13.67 -8.98
C LEU A 103 -6.75 -14.09 -8.00
N ILE A 104 -6.96 -13.90 -6.71
CA ILE A 104 -5.96 -14.17 -5.67
C ILE A 104 -6.29 -15.48 -4.98
N ASP A 105 -5.33 -16.39 -4.96
CA ASP A 105 -5.32 -17.54 -4.06
C ASP A 105 -4.79 -17.08 -2.71
N TYR A 106 -5.69 -16.82 -1.76
CA TYR A 106 -5.32 -16.30 -0.44
C TYR A 106 -4.60 -17.33 0.42
N ASP A 107 -4.86 -18.63 0.25
CA ASP A 107 -4.15 -19.68 0.97
C ASP A 107 -2.72 -19.78 0.47
N GLU A 108 -2.51 -19.68 -0.85
CA GLU A 108 -1.17 -19.61 -1.43
C GLU A 108 -0.40 -18.38 -0.97
N LEU A 109 -1.05 -17.21 -0.99
CA LEU A 109 -0.47 -15.95 -0.54
C LEU A 109 -0.09 -16.00 0.95
N ALA A 110 -0.96 -16.55 1.80
CA ALA A 110 -0.68 -16.75 3.21
C ALA A 110 0.52 -17.67 3.43
N ASN A 111 0.55 -18.80 2.75
CA ASN A 111 1.66 -19.77 2.82
C ASN A 111 2.98 -19.14 2.34
N TRP A 112 2.94 -18.31 1.31
CA TRP A 112 4.10 -17.57 0.84
C TRP A 112 4.58 -16.57 1.90
N ALA A 113 3.67 -15.79 2.49
CA ALA A 113 3.97 -14.81 3.53
C ALA A 113 4.60 -15.44 4.79
N LEU A 114 4.04 -16.57 5.24
CA LEU A 114 4.54 -17.29 6.42
C LEU A 114 5.97 -17.79 6.25
N LYS A 115 6.40 -18.07 5.03
CA LYS A 115 7.77 -18.52 4.70
C LYS A 115 8.77 -17.37 4.64
N ARG A 116 8.35 -16.10 4.61
CA ARG A 116 9.27 -14.97 4.55
C ARG A 116 10.14 -14.89 5.80
N LYS A 117 11.41 -14.55 5.61
CA LYS A 117 12.37 -14.32 6.70
C LYS A 117 12.17 -12.91 7.25
N GLY A 118 12.29 -12.75 8.55
CA GLY A 118 12.08 -11.50 9.24
C GLY A 118 10.63 -11.27 9.67
N GLU A 119 10.24 -10.02 9.77
CA GLU A 119 8.90 -9.62 10.22
C GLU A 119 7.90 -9.69 9.07
N VAL A 120 6.66 -10.05 9.38
CA VAL A 120 5.55 -9.98 8.42
C VAL A 120 4.40 -9.21 9.03
N ILE A 121 3.99 -8.17 8.34
CA ILE A 121 2.80 -7.36 8.60
C ILE A 121 1.85 -7.60 7.43
N PHE A 122 0.71 -8.20 7.69
CA PHE A 122 -0.28 -8.51 6.67
C PHE A 122 -1.58 -7.79 6.98
N CYS A 123 -2.05 -6.95 6.06
CA CYS A 123 -3.30 -6.20 6.19
C CYS A 123 -4.45 -6.91 5.49
N GLU A 124 -5.65 -6.84 6.08
CA GLU A 124 -6.84 -7.44 5.50
C GLU A 124 -8.12 -6.74 6.00
N GLY A 125 -9.21 -6.90 5.27
CA GLY A 125 -10.53 -6.46 5.68
C GLY A 125 -11.28 -7.51 6.51
N LYS A 126 -12.51 -7.19 6.88
CA LYS A 126 -13.34 -8.01 7.78
C LYS A 126 -13.61 -9.45 7.30
N GLU A 127 -13.41 -9.73 6.00
CA GLU A 127 -13.67 -11.04 5.40
C GLU A 127 -12.41 -11.93 5.34
N GLY A 128 -11.27 -11.43 5.88
CA GLY A 128 -10.03 -12.21 5.96
C GLY A 128 -10.12 -13.31 7.00
N ASP A 129 -9.93 -14.58 6.56
CA ASP A 129 -10.06 -15.79 7.38
C ASP A 129 -8.94 -16.82 7.15
N TYR A 130 -8.00 -16.52 6.24
CA TYR A 130 -6.91 -17.40 5.81
C TYR A 130 -5.63 -17.30 6.66
N LEU A 131 -5.58 -16.34 7.59
CA LEU A 131 -4.58 -16.21 8.66
C LEU A 131 -5.30 -15.84 9.96
N PRO A 132 -4.68 -16.02 11.13
CA PRO A 132 -5.26 -15.62 12.41
C PRO A 132 -5.17 -14.10 12.58
N PHE A 133 -5.93 -13.38 11.76
CA PHE A 133 -6.03 -11.94 11.82
C PHE A 133 -6.64 -11.47 13.14
N ARG A 134 -6.22 -10.31 13.60
CA ARG A 134 -6.81 -9.61 14.75
C ARG A 134 -7.28 -8.22 14.33
N PRO A 135 -8.32 -7.68 14.98
CA PRO A 135 -8.74 -6.31 14.75
C PRO A 135 -7.60 -5.32 14.98
N LEU A 136 -7.42 -4.39 14.05
CA LEU A 136 -6.47 -3.28 14.17
C LEU A 136 -7.22 -2.00 14.52
N VAL A 137 -8.17 -1.59 13.67
CA VAL A 137 -8.91 -0.34 13.82
C VAL A 137 -10.21 -0.39 13.01
N ASP A 138 -11.21 0.35 13.49
CA ASP A 138 -12.43 0.63 12.74
C ASP A 138 -12.32 2.03 12.11
N LEU A 139 -12.25 2.08 10.79
CA LEU A 139 -12.16 3.33 10.03
C LEU A 139 -13.55 3.79 9.57
N LYS A 140 -13.92 5.02 9.89
CA LYS A 140 -15.13 5.64 9.34
C LYS A 140 -14.87 6.07 7.90
N GLY A 141 -15.46 5.36 6.97
CA GLY A 141 -15.43 5.71 5.55
C GLY A 141 -16.42 6.81 5.18
N VAL A 142 -16.42 7.15 3.90
CA VAL A 142 -17.39 8.08 3.31
C VAL A 142 -18.81 7.53 3.52
N ALA A 143 -19.77 8.41 3.81
CA ALA A 143 -21.17 8.08 4.10
C ALA A 143 -21.39 7.25 5.40
N GLY A 144 -20.50 7.34 6.38
CA GLY A 144 -20.68 6.72 7.71
C GLY A 144 -20.48 5.19 7.72
N LYS A 145 -20.09 4.59 6.63
CA LYS A 145 -19.75 3.16 6.57
C LYS A 145 -18.48 2.89 7.38
N VAL A 146 -18.56 1.93 8.29
CA VAL A 146 -17.38 1.49 9.06
C VAL A 146 -16.67 0.39 8.30
N ASN A 147 -15.38 0.61 8.01
CA ASN A 147 -14.48 -0.40 7.48
C ASN A 147 -13.64 -0.96 8.63
N LYS A 148 -13.66 -2.27 8.77
CA LYS A 148 -12.85 -2.97 9.76
C LYS A 148 -11.54 -3.35 9.11
N GLU A 149 -10.45 -2.87 9.69
CA GLU A 149 -9.09 -3.23 9.30
C GLU A 149 -8.58 -4.32 10.24
N LEU A 150 -8.08 -5.38 9.65
CA LEU A 150 -7.49 -6.50 10.36
C LEU A 150 -6.00 -6.56 10.07
N ILE A 151 -5.25 -7.12 11.01
CA ILE A 151 -3.81 -7.29 10.87
C ILE A 151 -3.40 -8.69 11.34
N TYR A 152 -2.48 -9.30 10.59
CA TYR A 152 -1.66 -10.41 11.05
C TYR A 152 -0.22 -9.92 11.20
N TYR A 153 0.44 -10.32 12.28
CA TYR A 153 1.82 -9.94 12.57
C TYR A 153 2.63 -11.16 12.99
N LYS A 154 3.77 -11.34 12.32
CA LYS A 154 4.80 -12.33 12.67
C LYS A 154 6.09 -11.58 13.00
N THR A 155 6.63 -11.79 14.19
CA THR A 155 7.92 -11.25 14.59
C THR A 155 9.07 -11.99 13.93
N ALA A 156 10.21 -11.33 13.76
CA ALA A 156 11.45 -12.00 13.43
C ALA A 156 11.91 -12.86 14.63
N GLU A 157 12.37 -14.08 14.38
CA GLU A 157 12.85 -14.97 15.45
C GLU A 157 13.97 -14.32 16.31
N ASN A 158 14.80 -13.52 15.68
CA ASN A 158 15.88 -12.78 16.35
C ASN A 158 15.40 -11.65 17.26
N ALA A 159 14.22 -11.06 17.00
CA ALA A 159 13.64 -10.03 17.86
C ALA A 159 13.16 -10.61 19.19
N ILE A 160 12.61 -11.82 19.17
CA ILE A 160 12.18 -12.55 20.38
C ILE A 160 13.38 -12.87 21.28
N LYS A 161 14.50 -13.33 20.72
CA LYS A 161 15.72 -13.62 21.49
C LYS A 161 16.29 -12.34 22.12
N LYS A 162 16.30 -11.23 21.39
CA LYS A 162 16.81 -9.94 21.90
C LYS A 162 15.95 -9.39 23.04
N GLN A 163 14.64 -9.61 22.99
CA GLN A 163 13.71 -9.18 24.03
C GLN A 163 13.81 -10.06 25.28
N ALA A 164 13.96 -11.37 25.13
CA ALA A 164 14.22 -12.30 26.24
C ALA A 164 15.52 -11.95 26.97
N THR A 165 16.62 -11.69 26.24
CA THR A 165 17.92 -11.33 26.82
C THR A 165 17.87 -9.97 27.57
N LEU A 166 17.01 -9.05 27.15
CA LEU A 166 16.82 -7.78 27.88
C LEU A 166 16.08 -7.97 29.20
N PHE A 167 15.14 -8.91 29.28
CA PHE A 167 14.41 -9.20 30.51
C PHE A 167 15.25 -10.05 31.51
N GLU A 168 16.13 -10.91 31.03
CA GLU A 168 17.04 -11.68 31.88
C GLU A 168 18.07 -10.80 32.60
N ASN A 169 18.46 -9.66 32.04
CA ASN A 169 19.44 -8.74 32.63
C ASN A 169 18.84 -7.69 33.58
N VAL A 170 17.51 -7.70 33.79
CA VAL A 170 16.83 -6.73 34.68
C VAL A 170 16.61 -7.30 36.12
N TYR A 171 16.87 -8.60 36.30
CA TYR A 171 16.66 -9.29 37.59
C TYR A 171 17.95 -9.89 38.19
N VAL A 172 19.11 -9.26 37.95
CA VAL A 172 20.36 -9.60 38.61
C VAL A 172 20.86 -8.41 39.41
#